data_c5bf2f725c3a3a2953d7a9e7a43b087e
#
_entry.id   c5bf2f725c3a3a2953d7a9e7a43b087e
#
_cell.length_a   1.000
_cell.length_b   1.000
_cell.length_c   1.000
_cell.angle_alpha   90.00
_cell.angle_beta   90.00
_cell.angle_gamma   90.00
#
_symmetry.space_group_name_H-M   'P 1'
#
loop_
_entity.id
_entity.type
_entity.pdbx_description
1 polymer ?
#
loop_
_entity_poly.entity_id
_entity_poly.type
_entity_poly.pdbx_seq_one_letter_code
_entity_poly.pdbx_strand_id
1 'polypeptide(L)'
;MKNHSDPAKLQYKVFTVSRPGLTRDPNMPVTPDELKWVANSATLIYGKQDAVLVDCFLTIDQSKQLIDFVNASGKNLTYIYITHPHGDHFFGLKLMLEHFPKAKAITAASSAADMLPHINPEAVNAFWRPRFPGQIVDELIAPGALDRDSFELEGHTLQIIEAGFTDTHNSTSIWVPSIGLLVAGDVVYNSIHAYLAETTSATRKEWVKALDRLALLKPNYVVSGHKKPDETDHPEDIEVTKQYLLDFEKLNQEAASVADFYSKMFSKYPNYANPGSLWGAVVAAKK
;
A
#
# COMPACT_ATOMS: atom_id res chain seq x y z
N MET A 1 -13.40 42.73 5.65
CA MET A 1 -13.24 41.76 4.54
C MET A 1 -12.00 40.91 4.84
N LYS A 2 -12.14 39.64 5.18
CA LYS A 2 -11.00 38.71 5.30
C LYS A 2 -10.53 38.43 3.90
N ASN A 3 -9.31 38.83 3.56
CA ASN A 3 -8.64 38.39 2.33
C ASN A 3 -8.50 36.84 2.42
N HIS A 4 -9.39 36.11 1.80
CA HIS A 4 -9.15 34.69 1.49
C HIS A 4 -8.16 34.71 0.32
N SER A 5 -6.85 34.70 0.64
CA SER A 5 -5.87 34.25 -0.35
C SER A 5 -6.18 32.79 -0.65
N ASP A 6 -6.32 32.42 -1.91
CA ASP A 6 -6.45 31.02 -2.30
C ASP A 6 -5.36 30.20 -1.63
N PRO A 7 -5.70 29.00 -1.08
CA PRO A 7 -4.71 28.14 -0.45
C PRO A 7 -3.59 27.81 -1.46
N ALA A 8 -2.36 27.83 -0.98
CA ALA A 8 -1.20 27.48 -1.83
C ALA A 8 -1.36 26.06 -2.33
N LYS A 9 -1.11 25.84 -3.64
CA LYS A 9 -1.26 24.52 -4.29
C LYS A 9 -0.46 23.46 -3.54
N LEU A 10 -1.10 22.32 -3.22
CA LEU A 10 -0.43 21.15 -2.65
C LEU A 10 0.54 20.53 -3.67
N GLN A 11 1.53 19.85 -3.14
CA GLN A 11 2.50 19.04 -3.88
C GLN A 11 2.60 17.66 -3.23
N TYR A 12 3.22 16.71 -3.92
CA TYR A 12 3.51 15.40 -3.34
C TYR A 12 4.89 14.91 -3.76
N LYS A 13 5.43 14.01 -2.94
CA LYS A 13 6.63 13.22 -3.23
C LYS A 13 6.38 11.79 -2.80
N VAL A 14 6.90 10.84 -3.56
CA VAL A 14 6.81 9.41 -3.25
C VAL A 14 8.18 8.90 -2.88
N PHE A 15 8.24 8.13 -1.80
CA PHE A 15 9.42 7.39 -1.40
C PHE A 15 9.14 5.91 -1.55
N THR A 16 9.83 5.26 -2.48
CA THR A 16 9.70 3.83 -2.75
C THR A 16 10.98 3.14 -2.36
N VAL A 17 10.88 2.11 -1.52
CA VAL A 17 12.03 1.37 -1.02
C VAL A 17 11.76 -0.12 -0.99
N SER A 18 12.75 -0.92 -1.44
CA SER A 18 12.68 -2.38 -1.38
C SER A 18 12.96 -2.88 0.03
N ARG A 19 12.29 -3.95 0.41
CA ARG A 19 12.60 -4.71 1.63
C ARG A 19 13.77 -5.65 1.39
N PRO A 20 14.60 -5.98 2.41
CA PRO A 20 15.54 -7.07 2.31
C PRO A 20 14.81 -8.39 2.01
N GLY A 21 15.49 -9.31 1.33
CA GLY A 21 14.89 -10.52 0.79
C GLY A 21 14.16 -11.38 1.83
N LEU A 22 13.00 -11.87 1.42
CA LEU A 22 12.23 -12.87 2.16
C LEU A 22 12.85 -14.26 2.02
N THR A 23 12.66 -15.12 3.02
CA THR A 23 12.90 -16.56 2.85
C THR A 23 11.97 -17.10 1.77
N ARG A 24 12.55 -17.67 0.73
CA ARG A 24 11.81 -18.21 -0.40
C ARG A 24 11.18 -19.56 -0.05
N ASP A 25 9.93 -19.77 -0.49
CA ASP A 25 9.33 -21.10 -0.52
C ASP A 25 10.17 -22.02 -1.42
N PRO A 26 10.67 -23.16 -0.93
CA PRO A 26 11.50 -24.06 -1.73
C PRO A 26 10.77 -24.65 -2.96
N ASN A 27 9.44 -24.69 -2.94
CA ASN A 27 8.61 -25.18 -4.04
C ASN A 27 8.34 -24.13 -5.12
N MET A 28 8.67 -22.87 -4.85
CA MET A 28 8.50 -21.79 -5.82
C MET A 28 9.49 -21.94 -6.97
N PRO A 29 9.06 -21.84 -8.23
CA PRO A 29 9.94 -21.86 -9.40
C PRO A 29 11.05 -20.80 -9.34
N VAL A 30 12.21 -21.07 -9.94
CA VAL A 30 13.32 -20.10 -9.99
C VAL A 30 12.94 -18.91 -10.86
N THR A 31 13.25 -17.71 -10.38
CA THR A 31 13.01 -16.44 -11.07
C THR A 31 14.28 -15.59 -11.06
N PRO A 32 14.42 -14.59 -11.96
CA PRO A 32 15.49 -13.62 -11.94
C PRO A 32 15.60 -12.94 -10.57
N ASP A 33 16.82 -12.62 -10.15
CA ASP A 33 17.07 -12.06 -8.80
C ASP A 33 16.43 -10.69 -8.61
N GLU A 34 16.43 -9.87 -9.63
CA GLU A 34 15.82 -8.54 -9.61
C GLU A 34 14.29 -8.56 -9.43
N LEU A 35 13.64 -9.69 -9.73
CA LEU A 35 12.19 -9.84 -9.55
C LEU A 35 11.77 -10.40 -8.18
N LYS A 36 12.71 -10.86 -7.35
CA LYS A 36 12.41 -11.53 -6.06
C LYS A 36 12.03 -10.61 -4.93
N TRP A 37 12.34 -9.35 -5.02
CA TRP A 37 12.10 -8.38 -3.96
C TRP A 37 10.74 -7.70 -4.12
N VAL A 38 10.23 -7.13 -3.01
CA VAL A 38 9.06 -6.26 -3.00
C VAL A 38 9.44 -4.87 -2.52
N ALA A 39 8.90 -3.86 -3.15
CA ALA A 39 9.03 -2.47 -2.72
C ALA A 39 7.69 -1.94 -2.21
N ASN A 40 7.75 -1.09 -1.19
CA ASN A 40 6.62 -0.32 -0.68
C ASN A 40 6.80 1.14 -1.03
N SER A 41 5.70 1.86 -1.20
CA SER A 41 5.66 3.30 -1.39
C SER A 41 5.02 3.98 -0.19
N ALA A 42 5.60 5.10 0.24
CA ALA A 42 4.98 6.05 1.15
C ALA A 42 4.88 7.40 0.45
N THR A 43 3.77 8.09 0.63
CA THR A 43 3.50 9.35 -0.08
C THR A 43 3.44 10.52 0.90
N LEU A 44 4.32 11.51 0.72
CA LEU A 44 4.28 12.78 1.44
C LEU A 44 3.52 13.81 0.61
N ILE A 45 2.35 14.22 1.09
CA ILE A 45 1.53 15.30 0.53
C ILE A 45 1.79 16.54 1.36
N TYR A 46 2.16 17.67 0.74
CA TYR A 46 2.57 18.85 1.49
C TYR A 46 2.14 20.16 0.85
N GLY A 47 1.88 21.13 1.72
CA GLY A 47 1.64 22.52 1.35
C GLY A 47 2.83 23.42 1.60
N LYS A 48 2.57 24.65 2.01
CA LYS A 48 3.61 25.64 2.31
C LYS A 48 4.39 25.31 3.60
N GLN A 49 3.70 24.85 4.64
CA GLN A 49 4.27 24.61 5.97
C GLN A 49 4.10 23.18 6.45
N ASP A 50 2.94 22.58 6.19
CA ASP A 50 2.52 21.32 6.76
C ASP A 50 2.51 20.19 5.74
N ALA A 51 2.56 18.96 6.24
CA ALA A 51 2.53 17.75 5.44
C ALA A 51 1.68 16.65 6.10
N VAL A 52 1.20 15.75 5.25
CA VAL A 52 0.58 14.47 5.58
C VAL A 52 1.42 13.37 4.94
N LEU A 53 1.74 12.34 5.71
CA LEU A 53 2.36 11.12 5.20
C LEU A 53 1.27 10.05 5.04
N VAL A 54 1.24 9.35 3.91
CA VAL A 54 0.38 8.19 3.69
C VAL A 54 1.25 6.95 3.68
N ASP A 55 0.96 6.04 4.58
CA ASP A 55 1.66 4.82 4.94
C ASP A 55 3.08 5.03 5.51
N CYS A 56 3.53 4.07 6.30
CA CYS A 56 4.88 3.94 6.82
C CYS A 56 5.27 2.46 6.84
N PHE A 57 6.49 2.17 6.55
CA PHE A 57 6.97 0.84 6.19
C PHE A 57 6.97 -0.20 7.32
N LEU A 58 7.55 -1.37 7.01
CA LEU A 58 7.63 -2.53 7.86
C LEU A 58 8.82 -2.48 8.82
N THR A 59 10.03 -2.23 8.28
CA THR A 59 11.28 -2.46 8.97
C THR A 59 11.86 -1.21 9.62
N ILE A 60 12.68 -1.40 10.65
CA ILE A 60 13.38 -0.30 11.33
C ILE A 60 14.22 0.50 10.34
N ASP A 61 14.95 -0.17 9.43
CA ASP A 61 15.82 0.52 8.48
C ASP A 61 15.03 1.29 7.42
N GLN A 62 13.89 0.74 6.95
CA GLN A 62 12.98 1.49 6.06
C GLN A 62 12.38 2.71 6.77
N SER A 63 12.00 2.56 8.05
CA SER A 63 11.42 3.65 8.84
C SER A 63 12.44 4.79 9.06
N LYS A 64 13.71 4.47 9.30
CA LYS A 64 14.78 5.49 9.41
C LYS A 64 14.95 6.27 8.10
N GLN A 65 14.98 5.57 6.97
CA GLN A 65 15.06 6.22 5.65
C GLN A 65 13.83 7.10 5.38
N LEU A 66 12.64 6.67 5.82
CA LEU A 66 11.41 7.46 5.69
C LEU A 66 11.44 8.70 6.57
N ILE A 67 11.98 8.60 7.79
CA ILE A 67 12.21 9.76 8.69
C ILE A 67 13.12 10.79 7.99
N ASP A 68 14.22 10.36 7.39
CA ASP A 68 15.15 11.24 6.67
C ASP A 68 14.46 11.90 5.46
N PHE A 69 13.67 11.13 4.72
CA PHE A 69 12.88 11.64 3.60
C PHE A 69 11.88 12.73 4.01
N VAL A 70 11.15 12.51 5.12
CA VAL A 70 10.20 13.50 5.66
C VAL A 70 10.94 14.74 6.17
N ASN A 71 12.04 14.57 6.91
CA ASN A 71 12.89 15.67 7.39
C ASN A 71 13.43 16.54 6.25
N ALA A 72 13.88 15.92 5.16
CA ALA A 72 14.39 16.63 3.98
C ALA A 72 13.33 17.50 3.30
N SER A 73 12.05 17.30 3.56
CA SER A 73 10.98 18.17 3.08
C SER A 73 10.95 19.54 3.76
N GLY A 74 11.48 19.65 4.99
CA GLY A 74 11.41 20.83 5.85
C GLY A 74 9.98 21.18 6.29
N LYS A 75 9.03 20.24 6.22
CA LYS A 75 7.62 20.46 6.56
C LYS A 75 7.27 19.93 7.95
N ASN A 76 6.23 20.50 8.56
CA ASN A 76 5.66 19.98 9.79
C ASN A 76 4.76 18.79 9.44
N LEU A 77 5.10 17.60 9.89
CA LEU A 77 4.23 16.43 9.74
C LEU A 77 3.06 16.54 10.70
N THR A 78 1.84 16.65 10.17
CA THR A 78 0.60 16.83 10.96
C THR A 78 -0.19 15.54 11.11
N TYR A 79 -0.20 14.71 10.07
CA TYR A 79 -0.87 13.41 10.07
C TYR A 79 0.00 12.34 9.43
N ILE A 80 -0.15 11.12 9.93
CA ILE A 80 0.27 9.88 9.27
C ILE A 80 -1.02 9.10 9.05
N TYR A 81 -1.43 8.96 7.80
CA TYR A 81 -2.60 8.18 7.42
C TYR A 81 -2.18 6.78 7.00
N ILE A 82 -2.86 5.75 7.52
CA ILE A 82 -2.63 4.35 7.14
C ILE A 82 -3.78 3.86 6.28
N THR A 83 -3.48 3.31 5.11
CA THR A 83 -4.46 2.95 4.08
C THR A 83 -5.21 1.66 4.40
N HIS A 84 -4.55 0.66 5.00
CA HIS A 84 -5.13 -0.66 5.25
C HIS A 84 -4.32 -1.44 6.31
N PRO A 85 -4.85 -2.57 6.84
CA PRO A 85 -4.28 -3.25 8.01
C PRO A 85 -3.08 -4.18 7.75
N HIS A 86 -2.38 -4.13 6.62
CA HIS A 86 -1.17 -4.92 6.43
C HIS A 86 0.04 -4.28 7.12
N GLY A 87 0.82 -5.11 7.82
CA GLY A 87 1.93 -4.66 8.68
C GLY A 87 3.01 -3.86 7.95
N ASP A 88 3.22 -4.11 6.67
CA ASP A 88 4.20 -3.40 5.86
C ASP A 88 3.77 -1.96 5.46
N HIS A 89 2.58 -1.55 5.87
CA HIS A 89 2.11 -0.18 5.73
C HIS A 89 2.11 0.62 7.04
N PHE A 90 2.22 -0.05 8.23
CA PHE A 90 2.12 0.68 9.49
C PHE A 90 3.05 0.24 10.64
N PHE A 91 3.83 -0.83 10.51
CA PHE A 91 4.68 -1.28 11.61
C PHE A 91 5.76 -0.27 12.02
N GLY A 92 6.19 0.59 11.10
CA GLY A 92 7.08 1.71 11.38
C GLY A 92 6.46 2.88 12.14
N LEU A 93 5.14 2.84 12.40
CA LEU A 93 4.38 3.97 12.95
C LEU A 93 4.92 4.47 14.29
N LYS A 94 5.34 3.57 15.19
CA LYS A 94 5.92 3.94 16.46
C LYS A 94 7.17 4.80 16.29
N LEU A 95 8.12 4.39 15.44
CA LEU A 95 9.35 5.15 15.17
C LEU A 95 9.04 6.52 14.55
N MET A 96 8.06 6.56 13.64
CA MET A 96 7.60 7.82 13.05
C MET A 96 7.06 8.78 14.10
N LEU A 97 6.21 8.32 15.03
CA LEU A 97 5.63 9.16 16.08
C LEU A 97 6.63 9.56 17.17
N GLU A 98 7.62 8.73 17.47
CA GLU A 98 8.73 9.10 18.36
C GLU A 98 9.56 10.24 17.77
N HIS A 99 9.78 10.26 16.46
CA HIS A 99 10.52 11.30 15.77
C HIS A 99 9.66 12.54 15.48
N PHE A 100 8.36 12.35 15.14
CA PHE A 100 7.40 13.41 14.85
C PHE A 100 6.27 13.44 15.88
N PRO A 101 6.54 13.83 17.15
CA PRO A 101 5.58 13.67 18.25
C PRO A 101 4.34 14.57 18.14
N LYS A 102 4.32 15.52 17.21
CA LYS A 102 3.15 16.38 16.93
C LYS A 102 2.23 15.77 15.87
N ALA A 103 2.69 14.77 15.13
CA ALA A 103 1.88 14.09 14.13
C ALA A 103 0.81 13.22 14.80
N LYS A 104 -0.36 13.13 14.16
CA LYS A 104 -1.43 12.22 14.57
C LYS A 104 -1.51 11.06 13.59
N ALA A 105 -1.38 9.84 14.13
CA ALA A 105 -1.62 8.64 13.32
C ALA A 105 -3.11 8.36 13.23
N ILE A 106 -3.64 8.27 12.03
CA ILE A 106 -5.06 8.05 11.73
C ILE A 106 -5.27 7.02 10.63
N THR A 107 -6.43 6.39 10.64
CA THR A 107 -6.96 5.54 9.57
C THR A 107 -8.47 5.67 9.53
N ALA A 108 -9.12 5.15 8.49
CA ALA A 108 -10.58 5.06 8.44
C ALA A 108 -11.12 4.22 9.60
N ALA A 109 -12.30 4.56 10.10
CA ALA A 109 -12.92 3.82 11.20
C ALA A 109 -13.16 2.34 10.84
N SER A 110 -13.47 2.05 9.57
CA SER A 110 -13.61 0.69 9.04
C SER A 110 -12.33 -0.15 9.12
N SER A 111 -11.16 0.46 8.90
CA SER A 111 -9.86 -0.22 8.91
C SER A 111 -9.26 -0.36 10.32
N ALA A 112 -9.61 0.53 11.24
CA ALA A 112 -8.94 0.62 12.56
C ALA A 112 -9.05 -0.67 13.39
N ALA A 113 -10.21 -1.32 13.40
CA ALA A 113 -10.44 -2.54 14.15
C ALA A 113 -9.64 -3.73 13.57
N ASP A 114 -9.46 -3.77 12.26
CA ASP A 114 -8.74 -4.83 11.57
C ASP A 114 -7.22 -4.74 11.74
N MET A 115 -6.70 -3.61 12.21
CA MET A 115 -5.27 -3.46 12.50
C MET A 115 -4.84 -4.14 13.80
N LEU A 116 -5.74 -4.29 14.77
CA LEU A 116 -5.42 -4.87 16.08
C LEU A 116 -4.91 -6.33 15.99
N PRO A 117 -5.51 -7.24 15.21
CA PRO A 117 -4.98 -8.59 15.03
C PRO A 117 -3.55 -8.61 14.45
N HIS A 118 -3.20 -7.65 13.58
CA HIS A 118 -1.88 -7.59 12.94
C HIS A 118 -0.75 -7.19 13.87
N ILE A 119 -1.06 -6.50 14.99
CA ILE A 119 -0.08 -6.15 16.02
C ILE A 119 -0.08 -7.13 17.19
N ASN A 120 -0.87 -8.21 17.13
CA ASN A 120 -0.85 -9.26 18.13
C ASN A 120 0.55 -9.90 18.21
N PRO A 121 1.19 -9.96 19.40
CA PRO A 121 2.57 -10.47 19.53
C PRO A 121 2.75 -11.89 19.01
N GLU A 122 1.76 -12.77 19.15
CA GLU A 122 1.84 -14.16 18.67
C GLU A 122 1.89 -14.18 17.13
N ALA A 123 1.02 -13.42 16.46
CA ALA A 123 1.00 -13.32 15.00
C ALA A 123 2.30 -12.71 14.47
N VAL A 124 2.77 -11.65 15.10
CA VAL A 124 4.02 -10.96 14.71
C VAL A 124 5.24 -11.89 14.90
N ASN A 125 5.31 -12.61 16.00
CA ASN A 125 6.39 -13.56 16.28
C ASN A 125 6.37 -14.79 15.37
N ALA A 126 5.18 -15.23 14.96
CA ALA A 126 5.03 -16.37 14.06
C ALA A 126 5.37 -16.04 12.60
N PHE A 127 5.07 -14.82 12.15
CA PHE A 127 5.18 -14.47 10.74
C PHE A 127 6.28 -13.44 10.43
N TRP A 128 6.25 -12.26 11.06
CA TRP A 128 7.11 -11.14 10.65
C TRP A 128 8.52 -11.21 11.22
N ARG A 129 8.69 -11.46 12.53
CA ARG A 129 10.02 -11.47 13.16
C ARG A 129 10.98 -12.52 12.58
N PRO A 130 10.55 -13.77 12.26
CA PRO A 130 11.45 -14.74 11.62
C PRO A 130 11.89 -14.34 10.21
N ARG A 131 11.06 -13.55 9.51
CA ARG A 131 11.36 -13.09 8.15
C ARG A 131 12.24 -11.84 8.13
N PHE A 132 12.18 -11.04 9.17
CA PHE A 132 12.91 -9.78 9.31
C PHE A 132 13.61 -9.70 10.68
N PRO A 133 14.64 -10.56 10.94
CA PRO A 133 15.31 -10.64 12.23
C PRO A 133 15.88 -9.28 12.66
N GLY A 134 15.52 -8.80 13.85
CA GLY A 134 15.97 -7.53 14.40
C GLY A 134 15.45 -6.27 13.71
N GLN A 135 14.51 -6.41 12.76
CA GLN A 135 14.00 -5.30 11.98
C GLN A 135 12.55 -4.90 12.30
N ILE A 136 11.86 -5.67 13.12
CA ILE A 136 10.51 -5.32 13.58
C ILE A 136 10.62 -4.68 14.97
N VAL A 137 10.07 -3.48 15.15
CA VAL A 137 10.05 -2.77 16.43
C VAL A 137 9.42 -3.64 17.53
N ASP A 138 9.90 -3.47 18.78
CA ASP A 138 9.44 -4.31 19.88
C ASP A 138 7.96 -4.07 20.24
N GLU A 139 7.54 -2.83 20.21
CA GLU A 139 6.16 -2.42 20.46
C GLU A 139 5.53 -1.89 19.18
N LEU A 140 4.52 -2.56 18.70
CA LEU A 140 3.69 -2.12 17.57
C LEU A 140 2.47 -1.36 18.08
N ILE A 141 2.09 -0.32 17.38
CA ILE A 141 0.93 0.52 17.69
C ILE A 141 0.02 0.63 16.48
N ALA A 142 -1.29 0.70 16.74
CA ALA A 142 -2.28 0.98 15.71
C ALA A 142 -2.59 2.49 15.64
N PRO A 143 -2.94 3.03 14.45
CA PRO A 143 -3.43 4.39 14.32
C PRO A 143 -4.80 4.56 14.96
N GLY A 144 -5.17 5.80 15.31
CA GLY A 144 -6.50 6.12 15.79
C GLY A 144 -7.54 6.09 14.67
N ALA A 145 -8.76 5.65 14.98
CA ALA A 145 -9.88 5.71 14.04
C ALA A 145 -10.30 7.15 13.78
N LEU A 146 -10.49 7.52 12.52
CA LEU A 146 -11.09 8.78 12.10
C LEU A 146 -12.55 8.53 11.71
N ASP A 147 -13.46 9.10 12.50
CA ASP A 147 -14.92 8.96 12.31
C ASP A 147 -15.47 10.02 11.34
N ARG A 148 -14.86 10.12 10.18
CA ARG A 148 -15.28 10.96 9.04
C ARG A 148 -14.52 10.54 7.78
N ASP A 149 -15.07 10.90 6.64
CA ASP A 149 -14.57 10.53 5.31
C ASP A 149 -13.49 11.47 4.74
N SER A 150 -13.02 12.43 5.53
CA SER A 150 -12.04 13.41 5.05
C SER A 150 -11.34 14.15 6.21
N PHE A 151 -10.21 14.75 5.90
CA PHE A 151 -9.47 15.66 6.77
C PHE A 151 -8.76 16.72 5.93
N GLU A 152 -8.20 17.74 6.60
CA GLU A 152 -7.70 18.93 5.91
C GLU A 152 -6.18 19.05 5.99
N LEU A 153 -5.57 19.55 4.92
CA LEU A 153 -4.18 20.03 4.88
C LEU A 153 -4.15 21.44 4.26
N GLU A 154 -3.82 22.45 5.06
CA GLU A 154 -3.74 23.86 4.63
C GLU A 154 -4.95 24.35 3.82
N GLY A 155 -6.16 23.96 4.21
CA GLY A 155 -7.41 24.34 3.55
C GLY A 155 -7.79 23.50 2.33
N HIS A 156 -7.04 22.44 2.04
CA HIS A 156 -7.37 21.46 1.01
C HIS A 156 -7.91 20.20 1.67
N THR A 157 -9.00 19.68 1.14
CA THR A 157 -9.60 18.42 1.61
C THR A 157 -8.85 17.21 1.06
N LEU A 158 -8.50 16.28 1.94
CA LEU A 158 -8.04 14.94 1.64
C LEU A 158 -9.19 13.98 1.94
N GLN A 159 -9.76 13.36 0.90
CA GLN A 159 -10.90 12.46 1.02
C GLN A 159 -10.45 11.01 1.19
N ILE A 160 -11.05 10.31 2.14
CA ILE A 160 -10.87 8.88 2.33
C ILE A 160 -11.87 8.16 1.43
N ILE A 161 -11.37 7.34 0.53
CA ILE A 161 -12.20 6.53 -0.37
C ILE A 161 -12.15 5.08 0.12
N GLU A 162 -13.24 4.59 0.64
CA GLU A 162 -13.35 3.19 1.04
C GLU A 162 -13.42 2.27 -0.18
N ALA A 163 -12.45 1.39 -0.30
CA ALA A 163 -12.38 0.40 -1.38
C ALA A 163 -13.13 -0.91 -1.02
N GLY A 164 -13.29 -1.17 0.27
CA GLY A 164 -13.84 -2.42 0.77
C GLY A 164 -12.79 -3.54 0.79
N PHE A 165 -13.16 -4.74 0.37
CA PHE A 165 -12.21 -5.83 0.26
C PHE A 165 -11.38 -5.70 -1.02
N THR A 166 -10.05 -5.65 -0.86
CA THR A 166 -9.09 -5.69 -1.97
C THR A 166 -8.11 -6.85 -1.75
N ASP A 167 -6.85 -6.58 -1.48
CA ASP A 167 -5.87 -7.56 -1.04
C ASP A 167 -6.16 -8.05 0.40
N THR A 168 -6.82 -7.20 1.19
CA THR A 168 -7.35 -7.50 2.52
C THR A 168 -8.65 -6.74 2.79
N HIS A 169 -9.22 -6.89 4.01
CA HIS A 169 -10.45 -6.21 4.43
C HIS A 169 -10.26 -4.70 4.61
N ASN A 170 -11.34 -3.93 4.37
CA ASN A 170 -11.45 -2.53 4.70
C ASN A 170 -10.27 -1.66 4.24
N SER A 171 -9.80 -1.93 3.01
CA SER A 171 -8.77 -1.11 2.36
C SER A 171 -9.33 0.24 1.95
N THR A 172 -8.50 1.27 2.04
CA THR A 172 -8.85 2.64 1.70
C THR A 172 -7.78 3.31 0.83
N SER A 173 -8.17 4.40 0.17
CA SER A 173 -7.29 5.27 -0.61
C SER A 173 -7.49 6.72 -0.20
N ILE A 174 -6.50 7.58 -0.44
CA ILE A 174 -6.63 9.03 -0.25
C ILE A 174 -6.77 9.72 -1.60
N TRP A 175 -7.87 10.43 -1.79
CA TRP A 175 -8.11 11.29 -2.94
C TRP A 175 -7.88 12.76 -2.58
N VAL A 176 -7.05 13.45 -3.35
CA VAL A 176 -6.73 14.88 -3.20
C VAL A 176 -7.20 15.65 -4.43
N PRO A 177 -8.48 16.10 -4.45
CA PRO A 177 -9.09 16.72 -5.65
C PRO A 177 -8.32 17.92 -6.18
N SER A 178 -7.75 18.73 -5.27
CA SER A 178 -7.08 19.99 -5.63
C SER A 178 -5.84 19.82 -6.53
N ILE A 179 -5.26 18.62 -6.56
CA ILE A 179 -4.10 18.28 -7.39
C ILE A 179 -4.33 17.05 -8.26
N GLY A 180 -5.53 16.45 -8.21
CA GLY A 180 -5.86 15.24 -8.97
C GLY A 180 -5.01 14.02 -8.58
N LEU A 181 -4.60 13.92 -7.30
CA LEU A 181 -3.77 12.83 -6.79
C LEU A 181 -4.63 11.78 -6.08
N LEU A 182 -4.47 10.52 -6.49
CA LEU A 182 -4.97 9.35 -5.76
C LEU A 182 -3.79 8.58 -5.17
N VAL A 183 -3.69 8.51 -3.84
CA VAL A 183 -2.79 7.59 -3.14
C VAL A 183 -3.59 6.34 -2.84
N ALA A 184 -3.36 5.31 -3.64
CA ALA A 184 -4.27 4.17 -3.72
C ALA A 184 -4.02 3.09 -2.67
N GLY A 185 -2.86 3.09 -1.99
CA GLY A 185 -2.45 1.93 -1.19
C GLY A 185 -2.42 0.67 -2.06
N ASP A 186 -2.76 -0.46 -1.50
CA ASP A 186 -2.74 -1.76 -2.19
C ASP A 186 -4.01 -2.04 -3.01
N VAL A 187 -4.88 -1.03 -3.16
CA VAL A 187 -5.97 -1.10 -4.14
C VAL A 187 -5.43 -1.11 -5.57
N VAL A 188 -4.27 -0.47 -5.80
CA VAL A 188 -3.59 -0.42 -7.10
C VAL A 188 -2.14 -0.88 -6.95
N TYR A 189 -1.68 -1.70 -7.90
CA TYR A 189 -0.31 -2.20 -8.01
C TYR A 189 0.33 -1.72 -9.32
N ASN A 190 1.63 -1.43 -9.28
CA ASN A 190 2.35 -0.97 -10.47
C ASN A 190 3.62 -1.81 -10.70
N SER A 191 3.60 -2.64 -11.74
CA SER A 191 4.70 -3.53 -12.14
C SER A 191 5.14 -4.52 -11.02
N ILE A 192 4.24 -4.84 -10.10
CA ILE A 192 4.40 -5.79 -9.00
C ILE A 192 3.28 -6.83 -9.09
N HIS A 193 3.60 -8.11 -8.90
CA HIS A 193 2.57 -9.14 -8.71
C HIS A 193 1.76 -8.85 -7.46
N ALA A 194 0.47 -8.60 -7.62
CA ALA A 194 -0.44 -8.25 -6.53
C ALA A 194 -0.54 -9.37 -5.47
N TYR A 195 -0.72 -8.98 -4.21
CA TYR A 195 -0.97 -9.91 -3.13
C TYR A 195 -2.44 -10.36 -3.16
N LEU A 196 -2.67 -11.63 -3.53
CA LEU A 196 -4.01 -12.20 -3.67
C LEU A 196 -4.25 -13.42 -2.74
N ALA A 197 -3.31 -13.71 -1.82
CA ALA A 197 -3.40 -14.93 -1.01
C ALA A 197 -4.58 -14.93 -0.01
N GLU A 198 -5.09 -13.77 0.37
CA GLU A 198 -6.26 -13.61 1.25
C GLU A 198 -7.57 -13.50 0.47
N THR A 199 -7.51 -13.48 -0.87
CA THR A 199 -8.67 -13.21 -1.70
C THR A 199 -9.37 -14.49 -2.17
N THR A 200 -10.66 -14.35 -2.46
CA THR A 200 -11.49 -15.33 -3.15
C THR A 200 -11.94 -14.79 -4.51
N SER A 201 -12.52 -15.63 -5.37
CA SER A 201 -13.13 -15.16 -6.63
C SER A 201 -14.22 -14.09 -6.39
N ALA A 202 -14.97 -14.19 -5.30
CA ALA A 202 -15.99 -13.20 -4.95
C ALA A 202 -15.36 -11.86 -4.55
N THR A 203 -14.35 -11.88 -3.66
CA THR A 203 -13.71 -10.63 -3.20
C THR A 203 -12.88 -9.97 -4.29
N ARG A 204 -12.25 -10.72 -5.20
CA ARG A 204 -11.59 -10.13 -6.38
C ARG A 204 -12.56 -9.42 -7.33
N LYS A 205 -13.81 -9.90 -7.44
CA LYS A 205 -14.87 -9.16 -8.18
C LYS A 205 -15.29 -7.86 -7.48
N GLU A 206 -15.27 -7.84 -6.14
CA GLU A 206 -15.49 -6.60 -5.38
C GLU A 206 -14.34 -5.63 -5.59
N TRP A 207 -13.12 -6.12 -5.60
CA TRP A 207 -11.94 -5.31 -5.89
C TRP A 207 -12.00 -4.68 -7.30
N VAL A 208 -12.38 -5.44 -8.32
CA VAL A 208 -12.62 -4.89 -9.68
C VAL A 208 -13.62 -3.73 -9.65
N LYS A 209 -14.73 -3.86 -8.90
CA LYS A 209 -15.70 -2.76 -8.75
C LYS A 209 -15.10 -1.56 -7.99
N ALA A 210 -14.22 -1.79 -7.03
CA ALA A 210 -13.52 -0.71 -6.34
C ALA A 210 -12.61 0.07 -7.31
N LEU A 211 -11.86 -0.64 -8.16
CA LEU A 211 -11.05 -0.02 -9.22
C LEU A 211 -11.90 0.80 -10.20
N ASP A 212 -13.08 0.30 -10.61
CA ASP A 212 -14.02 1.06 -11.44
C ASP A 212 -14.47 2.36 -10.75
N ARG A 213 -14.74 2.33 -9.43
CA ARG A 213 -15.09 3.54 -8.67
C ARG A 213 -13.93 4.53 -8.59
N LEU A 214 -12.70 4.06 -8.40
CA LEU A 214 -11.51 4.92 -8.40
C LEU A 214 -11.27 5.58 -9.76
N ALA A 215 -11.48 4.86 -10.85
CA ALA A 215 -11.35 5.41 -12.21
C ALA A 215 -12.35 6.55 -12.48
N LEU A 216 -13.55 6.52 -11.86
CA LEU A 216 -14.55 7.61 -11.99
C LEU A 216 -14.09 8.93 -11.36
N LEU A 217 -13.12 8.92 -10.45
CA LEU A 217 -12.50 10.13 -9.88
C LEU A 217 -11.66 10.88 -10.93
N LYS A 218 -11.27 10.21 -12.02
CA LYS A 218 -10.40 10.74 -13.10
C LYS A 218 -9.12 11.35 -12.55
N PRO A 219 -8.32 10.57 -11.78
CA PRO A 219 -7.07 11.08 -11.23
C PRO A 219 -6.09 11.46 -12.34
N ASN A 220 -5.26 12.46 -12.07
CA ASN A 220 -4.11 12.80 -12.91
C ASN A 220 -2.88 11.96 -12.55
N TYR A 221 -2.80 11.54 -11.26
CA TYR A 221 -1.72 10.76 -10.71
C TYR A 221 -2.29 9.67 -9.79
N VAL A 222 -1.73 8.47 -9.88
CA VAL A 222 -2.09 7.33 -9.02
C VAL A 222 -0.83 6.74 -8.42
N VAL A 223 -0.70 6.82 -7.10
CA VAL A 223 0.40 6.23 -6.35
C VAL A 223 -0.05 4.90 -5.77
N SER A 224 0.57 3.83 -6.23
CA SER A 224 0.35 2.47 -5.74
C SER A 224 1.09 2.22 -4.43
N GLY A 225 0.55 1.40 -3.52
CA GLY A 225 1.23 0.97 -2.30
C GLY A 225 2.48 0.14 -2.59
N HIS A 226 2.43 -0.65 -3.67
CA HIS A 226 3.57 -1.40 -4.19
C HIS A 226 3.85 -1.05 -5.65
N LYS A 227 5.07 -0.59 -5.92
CA LYS A 227 5.55 -0.35 -7.29
C LYS A 227 7.05 -0.59 -7.40
N LYS A 228 7.55 -0.81 -8.62
CA LYS A 228 8.99 -0.75 -8.88
C LYS A 228 9.49 0.67 -8.64
N PRO A 229 10.70 0.86 -8.09
CA PRO A 229 11.21 2.21 -7.75
C PRO A 229 11.25 3.20 -8.90
N ASP A 230 11.53 2.72 -10.11
CA ASP A 230 11.69 3.55 -11.31
C ASP A 230 10.38 3.79 -12.08
N GLU A 231 9.27 3.18 -11.63
CA GLU A 231 7.97 3.37 -12.27
C GLU A 231 7.34 4.72 -11.85
N THR A 232 6.59 5.28 -12.77
CA THR A 232 5.88 6.56 -12.58
C THR A 232 4.46 6.33 -12.05
N ASP A 233 3.81 7.41 -11.59
CA ASP A 233 2.50 7.37 -10.94
C ASP A 233 1.40 7.64 -11.98
N HIS A 234 1.11 6.66 -12.84
CA HIS A 234 0.15 6.80 -13.94
C HIS A 234 -1.28 6.41 -13.55
N PRO A 235 -2.30 7.16 -14.01
CA PRO A 235 -3.70 6.79 -13.77
C PRO A 235 -4.10 5.47 -14.46
N GLU A 236 -3.38 5.05 -15.50
CA GLU A 236 -3.56 3.78 -16.19
C GLU A 236 -3.32 2.56 -15.30
N ASP A 237 -2.58 2.71 -14.20
CA ASP A 237 -2.30 1.62 -13.25
C ASP A 237 -3.58 1.05 -12.62
N ILE A 238 -4.66 1.83 -12.56
CA ILE A 238 -5.99 1.35 -12.16
C ILE A 238 -6.48 0.27 -13.11
N GLU A 239 -6.45 0.53 -14.41
CA GLU A 239 -6.93 -0.43 -15.42
C GLU A 239 -5.97 -1.61 -15.56
N VAL A 240 -4.66 -1.37 -15.45
CA VAL A 240 -3.64 -2.44 -15.46
C VAL A 240 -3.85 -3.40 -14.28
N THR A 241 -4.10 -2.89 -13.08
CA THR A 241 -4.41 -3.72 -11.91
C THR A 241 -5.70 -4.51 -12.11
N LYS A 242 -6.75 -3.87 -12.64
CA LYS A 242 -8.02 -4.54 -12.97
C LYS A 242 -7.82 -5.67 -13.97
N GLN A 243 -7.06 -5.44 -15.04
CA GLN A 243 -6.76 -6.47 -16.03
C GLN A 243 -5.97 -7.63 -15.42
N TYR A 244 -5.02 -7.35 -14.51
CA TYR A 244 -4.31 -8.38 -13.78
C TYR A 244 -5.23 -9.30 -12.98
N LEU A 245 -6.24 -8.73 -12.27
CA LEU A 245 -7.23 -9.50 -11.52
C LEU A 245 -8.12 -10.36 -12.44
N LEU A 246 -8.55 -9.81 -13.57
CA LEU A 246 -9.35 -10.54 -14.56
C LEU A 246 -8.56 -11.69 -15.19
N ASP A 247 -7.29 -11.46 -15.50
CA ASP A 247 -6.40 -12.49 -16.04
C ASP A 247 -6.13 -13.59 -15.01
N PHE A 248 -5.94 -13.22 -13.74
CA PHE A 248 -5.78 -14.18 -12.66
C PHE A 248 -7.01 -15.09 -12.53
N GLU A 249 -8.23 -14.53 -12.56
CA GLU A 249 -9.46 -15.32 -12.52
C GLU A 249 -9.58 -16.27 -13.72
N LYS A 250 -9.34 -15.77 -14.92
CA LYS A 250 -9.38 -16.55 -16.15
C LYS A 250 -8.38 -17.71 -16.11
N LEU A 251 -7.12 -17.40 -15.81
CA LEU A 251 -6.05 -18.41 -15.80
C LEU A 251 -6.20 -19.40 -14.63
N ASN A 252 -6.81 -18.99 -13.51
CA ASN A 252 -7.17 -19.92 -12.44
C ASN A 252 -8.14 -21.00 -12.91
N GLN A 253 -9.11 -20.65 -13.74
CA GLN A 253 -10.07 -21.61 -14.30
C GLN A 253 -9.44 -22.54 -15.33
N GLU A 254 -8.49 -22.05 -16.12
CA GLU A 254 -7.83 -22.77 -17.22
C GLU A 254 -6.63 -23.63 -16.77
N ALA A 255 -6.06 -23.36 -15.60
CA ALA A 255 -4.84 -24.01 -15.15
C ALA A 255 -5.11 -25.38 -14.52
N ALA A 256 -4.34 -26.39 -14.98
CA ALA A 256 -4.45 -27.76 -14.51
C ALA A 256 -3.82 -28.00 -13.12
N SER A 257 -2.89 -27.15 -12.70
CA SER A 257 -2.15 -27.27 -11.43
C SER A 257 -1.66 -25.90 -10.93
N VAL A 258 -1.18 -25.85 -9.68
CA VAL A 258 -0.50 -24.66 -9.12
C VAL A 258 0.68 -24.22 -10.00
N ALA A 259 1.53 -25.15 -10.42
CA ALA A 259 2.70 -24.86 -11.25
C ALA A 259 2.30 -24.34 -12.64
N ASP A 260 1.27 -24.92 -13.26
CA ASP A 260 0.74 -24.44 -14.55
C ASP A 260 0.15 -23.04 -14.42
N PHE A 261 -0.61 -22.78 -13.35
CA PHE A 261 -1.18 -21.47 -13.09
C PHE A 261 -0.09 -20.40 -12.88
N TYR A 262 0.90 -20.71 -12.04
CA TYR A 262 2.04 -19.82 -11.82
C TYR A 262 2.75 -19.50 -13.15
N SER A 263 3.08 -20.53 -13.95
CA SER A 263 3.77 -20.37 -15.24
C SER A 263 2.99 -19.47 -16.21
N LYS A 264 1.68 -19.67 -16.31
CA LYS A 264 0.81 -18.86 -17.18
C LYS A 264 0.78 -17.41 -16.77
N MET A 265 0.59 -17.11 -15.46
CA MET A 265 0.61 -15.76 -14.93
C MET A 265 1.99 -15.10 -15.09
N PHE A 266 3.07 -15.82 -14.73
CA PHE A 266 4.42 -15.30 -14.86
C PHE A 266 4.80 -15.02 -16.32
N SER A 267 4.40 -15.88 -17.26
CA SER A 267 4.63 -15.67 -18.70
C SER A 267 3.86 -14.47 -19.25
N LYS A 268 2.69 -14.17 -18.68
CA LYS A 268 1.89 -13.01 -19.08
C LYS A 268 2.44 -11.70 -18.52
N TYR A 269 3.06 -11.73 -17.33
CA TYR A 269 3.62 -10.59 -16.61
C TYR A 269 5.10 -10.82 -16.24
N PRO A 270 5.99 -11.07 -17.24
CA PRO A 270 7.34 -11.58 -16.98
C PRO A 270 8.27 -10.58 -16.29
N ASN A 271 7.94 -9.29 -16.37
CA ASN A 271 8.74 -8.19 -15.82
C ASN A 271 8.22 -7.67 -14.48
N TYR A 272 7.13 -8.25 -13.95
CA TYR A 272 6.60 -7.86 -12.66
C TYR A 272 7.51 -8.37 -11.53
N ALA A 273 7.78 -7.49 -10.57
CA ALA A 273 8.51 -7.85 -9.37
C ALA A 273 7.63 -8.64 -8.38
N ASN A 274 8.27 -9.17 -7.33
CA ASN A 274 7.60 -9.93 -6.27
C ASN A 274 6.86 -11.19 -6.73
N PRO A 275 7.51 -12.11 -7.49
CA PRO A 275 6.88 -13.36 -7.89
C PRO A 275 6.50 -14.26 -6.70
N GLY A 276 7.01 -13.97 -5.48
CA GLY A 276 6.59 -14.64 -4.25
C GLY A 276 5.12 -14.38 -3.90
N SER A 277 4.60 -13.18 -4.12
CA SER A 277 3.16 -12.90 -3.97
C SER A 277 2.34 -13.70 -4.98
N LEU A 278 2.78 -13.78 -6.22
CA LEU A 278 2.12 -14.62 -7.23
C LEU A 278 2.08 -16.08 -6.80
N TRP A 279 3.22 -16.63 -6.31
CA TRP A 279 3.27 -18.01 -5.83
C TRP A 279 2.28 -18.24 -4.68
N GLY A 280 2.30 -17.38 -3.66
CA GLY A 280 1.33 -17.44 -2.56
C GLY A 280 -0.12 -17.38 -3.03
N ALA A 281 -0.42 -16.50 -3.98
CA ALA A 281 -1.74 -16.32 -4.55
C ALA A 281 -2.24 -17.57 -5.30
N VAL A 282 -1.41 -18.15 -6.17
CA VAL A 282 -1.82 -19.35 -6.94
C VAL A 282 -1.96 -20.58 -6.06
N VAL A 283 -1.11 -20.71 -5.01
CA VAL A 283 -1.24 -21.78 -4.00
C VAL A 283 -2.55 -21.64 -3.23
N ALA A 284 -2.91 -20.43 -2.81
CA ALA A 284 -4.16 -20.16 -2.10
C ALA A 284 -5.40 -20.40 -2.97
N ALA A 285 -5.35 -20.03 -4.25
CA ALA A 285 -6.48 -20.13 -5.17
C ALA A 285 -6.78 -21.57 -5.64
N LYS A 286 -5.83 -22.52 -5.47
CA LYS A 286 -5.96 -23.93 -5.86
C LYS A 286 -6.21 -24.87 -4.67
N LYS A 287 -6.37 -24.34 -3.45
CA LYS A 287 -6.81 -25.11 -2.25
C LYS A 287 -8.33 -25.25 -2.26
#